data_29dd04f20fabc55bb30787bfda6a5f6a
#
_entry.id   29dd04f20fabc55bb30787bfda6a5f6a
#
_cell.length_a   1.000
_cell.length_b   1.000
_cell.length_c   1.000
_cell.angle_alpha   90.00
_cell.angle_beta   90.00
_cell.angle_gamma   90.00
#
_symmetry.space_group_name_H-M   'P 1'
#
loop_
_entity.id
_entity.type
_entity.pdbx_description
1 polymer ?
#
loop_
_entity_poly.entity_id
_entity_poly.type
_entity_poly.pdbx_seq_one_letter_code
_entity_poly.pdbx_strand_id
1 'polypeptide(L)'
;MSKPLVVTVSHNLGKEEAVRRLKSGLGSARTNFSHLLTVEEETWTGDHFDFRVRAVGQVVSGSIDVQEDRVVLQFVLPWLLAKVAGAIQPLIRKEGTLMLEKK
;
A
#
# COMPACT_ATOMS: atom_id res chain seq x y z
N MET A 1 -13.41 -3.31 17.11
CA MET A 1 -13.45 -2.65 15.78
C MET A 1 -12.07 -2.19 15.41
N SER A 2 -11.63 -2.57 14.24
CA SER A 2 -10.30 -2.12 13.75
C SER A 2 -10.45 -0.77 13.08
N LYS A 3 -9.58 0.16 13.45
CA LYS A 3 -9.52 1.45 12.79
C LYS A 3 -8.56 1.34 11.61
N PRO A 4 -8.87 1.94 10.46
CA PRO A 4 -7.94 1.92 9.34
C PRO A 4 -6.68 2.72 9.68
N LEU A 5 -5.54 2.21 9.25
CA LEU A 5 -4.28 2.92 9.30
C LEU A 5 -4.15 3.74 8.02
N VAL A 6 -4.03 5.06 8.16
CA VAL A 6 -3.94 5.96 7.01
C VAL A 6 -2.53 6.56 6.94
N VAL A 7 -1.91 6.43 5.78
CA VAL A 7 -0.58 6.99 5.52
C VAL A 7 -0.66 7.85 4.25
N THR A 8 -0.17 9.08 4.34
CA THR A 8 -0.14 9.99 3.19
C THR A 8 1.29 10.23 2.78
N VAL A 9 1.59 10.07 1.49
CA VAL A 9 2.92 10.31 0.93
C VAL A 9 2.80 11.38 -0.15
N SER A 10 3.52 12.47 0.02
CA SER A 10 3.52 13.58 -0.95
C SER A 10 4.45 13.26 -2.13
N HIS A 11 4.12 13.79 -3.30
CA HIS A 11 4.96 13.65 -4.49
C HIS A 11 4.76 14.83 -5.44
N ASN A 12 5.64 14.95 -6.42
CA ASN A 12 5.59 16.00 -7.44
C ASN A 12 5.48 15.42 -8.85
N LEU A 13 4.89 14.22 -8.98
CA LEU A 13 4.93 13.47 -10.22
C LEU A 13 3.70 13.67 -11.11
N GLY A 14 2.62 14.16 -10.54
CA GLY A 14 1.32 14.11 -11.19
C GLY A 14 0.70 12.73 -11.05
N LYS A 15 -0.61 12.67 -11.24
CA LYS A 15 -1.37 11.45 -10.98
C LYS A 15 -0.93 10.28 -11.86
N GLU A 16 -0.80 10.51 -13.16
CA GLU A 16 -0.49 9.42 -14.10
C GLU A 16 0.87 8.78 -13.82
N GLU A 17 1.89 9.60 -13.60
CA GLU A 17 3.22 9.08 -13.31
C GLU A 17 3.27 8.38 -11.97
N ALA A 18 2.57 8.90 -10.97
CA ALA A 18 2.50 8.26 -9.66
C ALA A 18 1.84 6.88 -9.77
N VAL A 19 0.75 6.76 -10.52
CA VAL A 19 0.09 5.47 -10.75
C VAL A 19 1.05 4.49 -11.43
N ARG A 20 1.76 4.95 -12.46
CA ARG A 20 2.71 4.10 -13.18
C ARG A 20 3.79 3.55 -12.25
N ARG A 21 4.37 4.42 -11.43
CA ARG A 21 5.42 4.01 -10.49
C ARG A 21 4.91 3.07 -9.41
N LEU A 22 3.70 3.31 -8.93
CA LEU A 22 3.09 2.43 -7.93
C LEU A 22 2.78 1.06 -8.51
N LYS A 23 2.27 0.99 -9.73
CA LYS A 23 2.02 -0.30 -10.38
C LYS A 23 3.30 -1.11 -10.52
N SER A 24 4.38 -0.46 -10.93
CA SER A 24 5.68 -1.10 -11.05
C SER A 24 6.21 -1.56 -9.69
N GLY A 25 6.16 -0.67 -8.69
CA GLY A 25 6.64 -0.97 -7.35
C GLY A 25 5.86 -2.07 -6.66
N LEU A 26 4.54 -2.07 -6.81
CA LEU A 26 3.69 -3.11 -6.22
C LEU A 26 3.95 -4.46 -6.86
N GLY A 27 4.19 -4.50 -8.18
CA GLY A 27 4.55 -5.72 -8.86
C GLY A 27 5.86 -6.30 -8.35
N SER A 28 6.87 -5.43 -8.15
CA SER A 28 8.15 -5.85 -7.58
C SER A 28 8.01 -6.34 -6.15
N ALA A 29 7.22 -5.62 -5.34
CA ALA A 29 6.99 -6.02 -3.96
C ALA A 29 6.31 -7.37 -3.86
N ARG A 30 5.33 -7.64 -4.72
CA ARG A 30 4.65 -8.92 -4.76
C ARG A 30 5.63 -10.06 -5.04
N THR A 31 6.54 -9.85 -6.00
CA THR A 31 7.54 -10.85 -6.33
C THR A 31 8.53 -11.05 -5.18
N ASN A 32 9.01 -9.94 -4.59
CA ASN A 32 10.03 -10.01 -3.53
C ASN A 32 9.49 -10.63 -2.24
N PHE A 33 8.21 -10.45 -1.96
CA PHE A 33 7.60 -10.95 -0.73
C PHE A 33 6.66 -12.12 -0.94
N SER A 34 6.74 -12.80 -2.10
CA SER A 34 5.84 -13.90 -2.42
C SER A 34 5.91 -15.06 -1.42
N HIS A 35 7.04 -15.22 -0.74
CA HIS A 35 7.19 -16.27 0.27
C HIS A 35 6.54 -15.89 1.62
N LEU A 36 6.19 -14.63 1.81
CA LEU A 36 5.57 -14.14 3.05
C LEU A 36 4.11 -13.77 2.87
N LEU A 37 3.73 -13.40 1.65
CA LEU A 37 2.40 -12.88 1.36
C LEU A 37 1.72 -13.69 0.25
N THR A 38 0.42 -13.85 0.40
CA THR A 38 -0.42 -14.35 -0.68
C THR A 38 -1.38 -13.23 -1.07
N VAL A 39 -1.31 -12.77 -2.31
CA VAL A 39 -2.22 -11.74 -2.80
C VAL A 39 -3.53 -12.40 -3.17
N GLU A 40 -4.61 -12.05 -2.47
CA GLU A 40 -5.93 -12.62 -2.72
C GLU A 40 -6.74 -11.77 -3.68
N GLU A 41 -6.51 -10.46 -3.69
CA GLU A 41 -7.25 -9.55 -4.55
C GLU A 41 -6.41 -8.32 -4.86
N GLU A 42 -6.43 -7.89 -6.12
CA GLU A 42 -5.83 -6.64 -6.59
C GLU A 42 -6.73 -6.08 -7.69
N THR A 43 -7.19 -4.86 -7.53
CA THR A 43 -8.04 -4.23 -8.52
C THR A 43 -7.71 -2.75 -8.67
N TRP A 44 -7.32 -2.34 -9.86
CA TRP A 44 -7.16 -0.93 -10.20
C TRP A 44 -8.43 -0.41 -10.87
N THR A 45 -8.94 0.71 -10.37
CA THR A 45 -10.07 1.41 -10.97
C THR A 45 -9.62 2.85 -11.17
N GLY A 46 -9.12 3.17 -12.37
CA GLY A 46 -8.52 4.46 -12.63
C GLY A 46 -7.28 4.69 -11.74
N ASP A 47 -7.37 5.63 -10.85
CA ASP A 47 -6.29 5.99 -9.93
C ASP A 47 -6.50 5.46 -8.50
N HIS A 48 -7.43 4.53 -8.35
CA HIS A 48 -7.75 3.90 -7.07
C HIS A 48 -7.39 2.41 -7.14
N PHE A 49 -6.73 1.91 -6.11
CA PHE A 49 -6.30 0.51 -6.03
C PHE A 49 -6.85 -0.12 -4.76
N ASP A 50 -7.53 -1.24 -4.92
CA ASP A 50 -8.03 -2.05 -3.81
C ASP A 50 -7.25 -3.35 -3.77
N PHE A 51 -6.88 -3.79 -2.57
CA PHE A 51 -6.13 -5.02 -2.43
C PHE A 51 -6.49 -5.76 -1.14
N ARG A 52 -6.25 -7.07 -1.17
CA ARG A 52 -6.35 -7.93 0.00
C ARG A 52 -5.24 -8.95 -0.07
N VAL A 53 -4.45 -9.04 1.00
CA VAL A 53 -3.34 -9.98 1.07
C VAL A 53 -3.44 -10.78 2.36
N ARG A 54 -2.92 -11.99 2.30
CA ARG A 54 -2.83 -12.88 3.47
C ARG A 54 -1.36 -13.02 3.84
N ALA A 55 -1.05 -12.78 5.12
CA ALA A 55 0.30 -12.90 5.64
C ALA A 55 0.22 -13.54 7.01
N VAL A 56 0.97 -14.61 7.23
CA VAL A 56 1.07 -15.30 8.53
C VAL A 56 -0.32 -15.65 9.09
N GLY A 57 -1.20 -16.15 8.23
CA GLY A 57 -2.55 -16.53 8.62
C GLY A 57 -3.51 -15.37 8.86
N GLN A 58 -3.07 -14.12 8.63
CA GLN A 58 -3.88 -12.93 8.83
C GLN A 58 -4.18 -12.26 7.49
N VAL A 59 -5.38 -11.72 7.36
CA VAL A 59 -5.78 -11.01 6.15
C VAL A 59 -5.70 -9.51 6.40
N VAL A 60 -5.00 -8.82 5.52
CA VAL A 60 -4.90 -7.36 5.52
C VAL A 60 -5.51 -6.85 4.23
N SER A 61 -6.48 -5.97 4.34
CA SER A 61 -7.07 -5.32 3.18
C SER A 61 -6.77 -3.84 3.22
N GLY A 62 -6.83 -3.20 2.07
CA GLY A 62 -6.57 -1.78 2.02
C GLY A 62 -6.85 -1.19 0.66
N SER A 63 -6.58 0.10 0.56
CA SER A 63 -6.74 0.83 -0.68
C SER A 63 -5.67 1.90 -0.81
N ILE A 64 -5.43 2.32 -2.04
CA ILE A 64 -4.51 3.40 -2.37
C ILE A 64 -5.24 4.36 -3.29
N ASP A 65 -5.33 5.63 -2.89
CA ASP A 65 -5.85 6.71 -3.73
C ASP A 65 -4.69 7.55 -4.20
N VAL A 66 -4.52 7.64 -5.52
CA VAL A 66 -3.46 8.45 -6.11
C VAL A 66 -4.04 9.80 -6.51
N GLN A 67 -3.46 10.87 -5.99
CA GLN A 67 -3.84 12.25 -6.30
C GLN A 67 -2.70 12.93 -7.01
N GLU A 68 -2.94 14.17 -7.47
CA GLU A 68 -1.93 14.90 -8.25
C GLU A 68 -0.63 15.14 -7.49
N ASP A 69 -0.72 15.39 -6.18
CA ASP A 69 0.43 15.76 -5.37
C ASP A 69 0.66 14.82 -4.18
N ARG A 70 -0.13 13.75 -4.05
CA ARG A 70 0.00 12.85 -2.92
C ARG A 70 -0.64 11.49 -3.22
N VAL A 71 -0.28 10.53 -2.40
CA VAL A 71 -0.89 9.20 -2.41
C VAL A 71 -1.40 8.94 -1.00
N VAL A 72 -2.66 8.55 -0.89
CA VAL A 72 -3.27 8.20 0.40
C VAL A 72 -3.43 6.69 0.45
N LEU A 73 -2.78 6.07 1.43
CA LEU A 73 -2.83 4.63 1.64
C LEU A 73 -3.68 4.36 2.88
N GLN A 74 -4.62 3.43 2.77
CA GLN A 74 -5.43 2.98 3.89
C GLN A 74 -5.28 1.48 4.03
N PHE A 75 -5.07 1.02 5.26
CA PHE A 75 -4.94 -0.40 5.58
C PHE A 75 -5.88 -0.74 6.71
N VAL A 76 -6.65 -1.83 6.53
CA VAL A 76 -7.47 -2.38 7.60
C VAL A 76 -6.69 -3.56 8.17
N LEU A 77 -6.16 -3.38 9.38
CA LEU A 77 -5.36 -4.40 10.04
C LEU A 77 -6.24 -5.24 10.96
N PRO A 78 -6.00 -6.56 11.04
CA PRO A 78 -6.63 -7.37 12.09
C PRO A 78 -6.31 -6.79 13.45
N TRP A 79 -7.20 -7.01 14.43
CA TRP A 79 -7.03 -6.44 15.76
C TRP A 79 -5.69 -6.85 16.40
N LEU A 80 -5.17 -8.04 16.06
CA LEU A 80 -3.88 -8.50 16.55
C LEU A 80 -2.73 -7.60 16.12
N LEU A 81 -2.83 -7.02 14.92
CA LEU A 81 -1.81 -6.14 14.36
C LEU A 81 -2.02 -4.67 14.71
N ALA A 82 -3.20 -4.33 15.24
CA ALA A 82 -3.49 -2.94 15.61
C ALA A 82 -2.51 -2.38 16.64
N LYS A 83 -2.01 -3.25 17.52
CA LYS A 83 -1.04 -2.85 18.55
C LYS A 83 0.30 -2.42 17.98
N VAL A 84 0.66 -2.91 16.79
CA VAL A 84 1.94 -2.58 16.15
C VAL A 84 1.76 -1.59 15.00
N ALA A 85 0.57 -1.00 14.86
CA ALA A 85 0.29 -0.05 13.78
C ALA A 85 1.28 1.13 13.80
N GLY A 86 1.65 1.61 14.98
CA GLY A 86 2.62 2.69 15.10
C GLY A 86 4.01 2.34 14.58
N ALA A 87 4.39 1.07 14.67
CA ALA A 87 5.66 0.61 14.13
C ALA A 87 5.57 0.34 12.63
N ILE A 88 4.39 -0.05 12.14
CA ILE A 88 4.18 -0.34 10.74
C ILE A 88 4.09 0.93 9.89
N GLN A 89 3.48 1.98 10.43
CA GLN A 89 3.23 3.22 9.70
C GLN A 89 4.49 3.82 9.05
N PRO A 90 5.61 3.96 9.78
CA PRO A 90 6.83 4.50 9.15
C PRO A 90 7.37 3.60 8.04
N LEU A 91 7.23 2.29 8.18
CA LEU A 91 7.67 1.35 7.15
C LEU A 91 6.86 1.50 5.87
N ILE A 92 5.54 1.64 6.00
CA ILE A 92 4.67 1.84 4.86
C ILE A 92 5.00 3.15 4.15
N ARG A 93 5.22 4.22 4.92
CA ARG A 93 5.58 5.52 4.37
C ARG A 93 6.89 5.45 3.61
N LYS A 94 7.89 4.78 4.18
CA LYS A 94 9.19 4.59 3.54
C LYS A 94 9.07 3.83 2.23
N GLU A 95 8.35 2.72 2.22
CA GLU A 95 8.18 1.92 1.02
C GLU A 95 7.40 2.68 -0.05
N GLY A 96 6.34 3.40 0.34
CA GLY A 96 5.59 4.22 -0.61
C GLY A 96 6.43 5.31 -1.23
N THR A 97 7.26 5.96 -0.43
CA THR A 97 8.18 6.99 -0.92
C THR A 97 9.18 6.40 -1.91
N LEU A 98 9.76 5.23 -1.58
CA LEU A 98 10.71 4.57 -2.46
C LEU A 98 10.08 4.18 -3.80
N MET A 99 8.85 3.68 -3.77
CA MET A 99 8.13 3.33 -5.00
C MET A 99 7.93 4.53 -5.90
N LEU A 100 7.59 5.68 -5.31
CA LEU A 100 7.36 6.91 -6.07
C LEU A 100 8.65 7.51 -6.60
N GLU A 101 9.77 7.28 -5.93
CA GLU A 101 11.08 7.79 -6.37
C GLU A 101 11.75 6.91 -7.42
N LYS A 102 11.37 5.66 -7.52
CA LYS A 102 11.95 4.74 -8.50
C LYS A 102 11.40 5.02 -9.90
N LYS A 103 12.31 5.24 -10.82
CA LYS A 103 11.95 5.43 -12.22
C LYS A 103 11.71 4.11 -12.93
#